data_07136bd360c870af92ee241c68d28907
#
_entry.id   07136bd360c870af92ee241c68d28907
#
_cell.length_a   1.000
_cell.length_b   1.000
_cell.length_c   1.000
_cell.angle_alpha   90.00
_cell.angle_beta   90.00
_cell.angle_gamma   90.00
#
_symmetry.space_group_name_H-M   'P 1'
#
loop_
_entity.id
_entity.type
_entity.pdbx_description
1 polymer ?
#
loop_
_entity_poly.entity_id
_entity_poly.type
_entity_poly.pdbx_seq_one_letter_code
_entity_poly.pdbx_strand_id
1 'polypeptide(L)'
;MFVVVTVNDELYKPLAEWTVDKNKKVYCEKHGYTLYHSGDAATNIAKMPFMAKLPPIPETHYPMGWAKVYAMKDAFEKYPDCEWIFNTDCDSMITNMDVKLEDIVKQNADRDTHVMVPADCNGINCGNIFVKNSPVGKAFLDTIIAGMPLYRNWYMFENQLIQDLCVGTHLTEQGVGPGGTLWGRVCKIISQRVFNSYNYKELPLLKDRESYSDILGNNGQWK
;
A
#
# COMPACT_ATOMS: atom_id res chain seq x y z
N MET A 1 15.28 10.99 4.75
CA MET A 1 15.47 9.53 4.93
C MET A 1 14.16 8.83 4.59
N PHE A 2 14.23 7.70 3.84
CA PHE A 2 13.09 6.84 3.54
C PHE A 2 13.14 5.57 4.38
N VAL A 3 11.96 5.09 4.77
CA VAL A 3 11.79 3.79 5.43
C VAL A 3 10.93 2.91 4.52
N VAL A 4 11.47 1.75 4.15
CA VAL A 4 10.72 0.72 3.42
C VAL A 4 10.09 -0.21 4.44
N VAL A 5 8.78 -0.35 4.40
CA VAL A 5 8.02 -1.20 5.32
C VAL A 5 7.49 -2.41 4.58
N THR A 6 7.61 -3.58 5.18
CA THR A 6 6.99 -4.82 4.68
C THR A 6 6.57 -5.71 5.84
N VAL A 7 5.53 -6.50 5.64
CA VAL A 7 4.97 -7.42 6.63
C VAL A 7 4.68 -8.75 5.95
N ASN A 8 4.96 -9.85 6.64
CA ASN A 8 4.51 -11.18 6.25
C ASN A 8 3.97 -11.96 7.45
N ASP A 9 3.23 -13.00 7.19
CA ASP A 9 2.87 -14.02 8.17
C ASP A 9 3.77 -15.26 8.02
N GLU A 10 3.53 -16.27 8.83
CA GLU A 10 4.25 -17.54 8.76
C GLU A 10 4.05 -18.27 7.43
N LEU A 11 2.86 -18.13 6.80
CA LEU A 11 2.58 -18.75 5.50
C LEU A 11 3.45 -18.16 4.39
N TYR A 12 3.68 -16.85 4.44
CA TYR A 12 4.48 -16.12 3.45
C TYR A 12 5.99 -16.07 3.79
N LYS A 13 6.40 -16.66 4.89
CA LYS A 13 7.81 -16.66 5.30
C LYS A 13 8.78 -17.23 4.25
N PRO A 14 8.49 -18.35 3.56
CA PRO A 14 9.35 -18.83 2.48
C PRO A 14 9.46 -17.86 1.30
N LEU A 15 8.37 -17.12 1.02
CA LEU A 15 8.38 -16.09 -0.02
C LEU A 15 9.20 -14.88 0.42
N ALA A 16 9.12 -14.49 1.70
CA ALA A 16 9.87 -13.37 2.25
C ALA A 16 11.39 -13.54 2.14
N GLU A 17 11.91 -14.76 2.19
CA GLU A 17 13.34 -15.02 1.94
C GLU A 17 13.81 -14.52 0.57
N TRP A 18 12.93 -14.51 -0.42
CA TRP A 18 13.24 -14.05 -1.77
C TRP A 18 12.91 -12.57 -1.97
N THR A 19 11.70 -12.18 -1.58
CA THR A 19 11.16 -10.84 -1.87
C THR A 19 11.59 -9.80 -0.86
N VAL A 20 11.93 -10.21 0.36
CA VAL A 20 12.44 -9.30 1.40
C VAL A 20 13.94 -9.41 1.51
N ASP A 21 14.48 -10.58 1.88
CA ASP A 21 15.89 -10.70 2.20
C ASP A 21 16.80 -10.54 0.98
N LYS A 22 16.42 -11.15 -0.16
CA LYS A 22 17.22 -11.11 -1.40
C LYS A 22 16.82 -9.99 -2.36
N ASN A 23 15.79 -9.22 -2.06
CA ASN A 23 15.32 -8.15 -2.93
C ASN A 23 15.22 -6.82 -2.18
N LYS A 24 14.22 -6.62 -1.32
CA LYS A 24 13.97 -5.32 -0.65
C LYS A 24 15.15 -4.90 0.24
N LYS A 25 15.76 -5.85 0.95
CA LYS A 25 16.94 -5.58 1.77
C LYS A 25 18.12 -5.09 0.93
N VAL A 26 18.40 -5.78 -0.18
CA VAL A 26 19.48 -5.40 -1.11
C VAL A 26 19.21 -4.01 -1.72
N TYR A 27 17.97 -3.72 -2.08
CA TYR A 27 17.59 -2.41 -2.56
C TYR A 27 17.79 -1.32 -1.50
N CYS A 28 17.38 -1.58 -0.27
CA CYS A 28 17.56 -0.63 0.83
C CYS A 28 19.03 -0.38 1.12
N GLU A 29 19.86 -1.43 1.16
CA GLU A 29 21.31 -1.32 1.34
C GLU A 29 21.97 -0.50 0.22
N LYS A 30 21.55 -0.72 -1.03
CA LYS A 30 22.06 0.01 -2.20
C LYS A 30 21.82 1.50 -2.11
N HIS A 31 20.65 1.93 -1.61
CA HIS A 31 20.24 3.33 -1.59
C HIS A 31 20.36 4.00 -0.22
N GLY A 32 20.79 3.27 0.80
CA GLY A 32 20.88 3.79 2.17
C GLY A 32 19.51 3.99 2.84
N TYR A 33 18.51 3.21 2.44
CA TYR A 33 17.19 3.23 3.08
C TYR A 33 17.16 2.29 4.28
N THR A 34 16.28 2.59 5.24
CA THR A 34 15.99 1.69 6.34
C THR A 34 14.92 0.69 5.93
N LEU A 35 15.20 -0.60 6.05
CA LEU A 35 14.16 -1.64 5.93
C LEU A 35 13.54 -1.89 7.30
N TYR A 36 12.23 -1.69 7.42
CA TYR A 36 11.43 -2.10 8.56
C TYR A 36 10.59 -3.31 8.19
N HIS A 37 11.13 -4.47 8.47
CA HIS A 37 10.40 -5.73 8.36
C HIS A 37 9.70 -5.97 9.69
N SER A 38 8.41 -5.67 9.74
CA SER A 38 7.62 -5.75 10.96
C SER A 38 7.16 -7.19 11.19
N GLY A 39 8.03 -8.01 11.73
CA GLY A 39 7.71 -9.32 12.31
C GLY A 39 6.54 -10.08 11.68
N ASP A 40 5.88 -10.85 12.52
CA ASP A 40 4.68 -11.57 12.16
C ASP A 40 3.46 -10.63 12.05
N ALA A 41 2.72 -10.73 10.96
CA ALA A 41 1.50 -9.95 10.75
C ALA A 41 0.46 -10.15 11.86
N ALA A 42 0.39 -11.35 12.45
CA ALA A 42 -0.48 -11.65 13.59
C ALA A 42 -0.14 -10.77 14.80
N THR A 43 1.14 -10.45 15.03
CA THR A 43 1.56 -9.55 16.11
C THR A 43 1.03 -8.13 15.91
N ASN A 44 1.05 -7.62 14.67
CA ASN A 44 0.51 -6.30 14.36
C ASN A 44 -1.02 -6.29 14.51
N ILE A 45 -1.70 -7.34 14.08
CA ILE A 45 -3.14 -7.48 14.23
C ILE A 45 -3.54 -7.56 15.71
N ALA A 46 -2.77 -8.28 16.54
CA ALA A 46 -3.01 -8.37 17.96
C ALA A 46 -2.94 -7.01 18.70
N LYS A 47 -2.20 -6.05 18.15
CA LYS A 47 -2.16 -4.67 18.66
C LYS A 47 -3.42 -3.87 18.33
N MET A 48 -4.31 -4.37 17.48
CA MET A 48 -5.52 -3.65 17.08
C MET A 48 -6.51 -3.60 18.22
N PRO A 49 -6.87 -2.42 18.74
CA PRO A 49 -7.68 -2.29 19.95
C PRO A 49 -9.10 -2.87 19.82
N PHE A 50 -9.54 -3.15 18.60
CA PHE A 50 -10.88 -3.65 18.30
C PHE A 50 -10.94 -5.18 18.16
N MET A 51 -9.82 -5.84 17.90
CA MET A 51 -9.82 -7.28 17.55
C MET A 51 -10.31 -8.17 18.69
N ALA A 52 -9.97 -7.82 19.93
CA ALA A 52 -10.43 -8.56 21.10
C ALA A 52 -11.95 -8.45 21.34
N LYS A 53 -12.61 -7.44 20.75
CA LYS A 53 -14.04 -7.16 20.92
C LYS A 53 -14.89 -7.60 19.73
N LEU A 54 -14.26 -8.05 18.64
CA LEU A 54 -14.97 -8.44 17.44
C LEU A 54 -15.18 -9.96 17.42
N PRO A 55 -16.33 -10.45 16.90
CA PRO A 55 -16.52 -11.87 16.72
C PRO A 55 -15.40 -12.46 15.86
N PRO A 56 -15.04 -13.74 16.04
CA PRO A 56 -14.04 -14.42 15.22
C PRO A 56 -14.34 -14.24 13.73
N ILE A 57 -13.33 -13.90 12.95
CA ILE A 57 -13.43 -13.87 11.50
C ILE A 57 -13.09 -15.29 11.03
N PRO A 58 -13.85 -15.88 10.10
CA PRO A 58 -13.47 -17.14 9.49
C PRO A 58 -12.04 -17.06 8.96
N GLU A 59 -11.23 -18.09 9.17
CA GLU A 59 -9.81 -18.14 8.81
C GLU A 59 -9.52 -17.75 7.35
N THR A 60 -10.46 -18.05 6.46
CA THR A 60 -10.39 -17.71 5.04
C THR A 60 -10.51 -16.22 4.72
N HIS A 61 -10.86 -15.40 5.70
CA HIS A 61 -11.11 -13.96 5.53
C HIS A 61 -10.32 -13.13 6.55
N TYR A 62 -9.21 -13.65 7.04
CA TYR A 62 -8.37 -12.94 7.99
C TYR A 62 -7.73 -11.73 7.31
N PRO A 63 -7.97 -10.52 7.81
CA PRO A 63 -7.56 -9.30 7.10
C PRO A 63 -6.09 -8.99 7.34
N MET A 64 -5.20 -9.82 6.84
CA MET A 64 -3.74 -9.63 6.96
C MET A 64 -3.28 -8.31 6.34
N GLY A 65 -4.00 -7.82 5.32
CA GLY A 65 -3.75 -6.52 4.73
C GLY A 65 -3.76 -5.35 5.72
N TRP A 66 -4.53 -5.47 6.80
CA TRP A 66 -4.56 -4.44 7.85
C TRP A 66 -3.26 -4.34 8.65
N ALA A 67 -2.47 -5.41 8.71
CA ALA A 67 -1.22 -5.45 9.46
C ALA A 67 -0.21 -4.42 8.95
N LYS A 68 -0.20 -4.16 7.64
CA LYS A 68 0.69 -3.14 7.03
C LYS A 68 0.44 -1.74 7.57
N VAL A 69 -0.82 -1.41 7.88
CA VAL A 69 -1.19 -0.09 8.41
C VAL A 69 -0.58 0.14 9.79
N TYR A 70 -0.61 -0.89 10.64
CA TYR A 70 0.03 -0.85 11.95
C TYR A 70 1.55 -0.82 11.84
N ALA A 71 2.11 -1.59 10.91
CA ALA A 71 3.55 -1.59 10.67
C ALA A 71 4.05 -0.20 10.21
N MET A 72 3.28 0.51 9.38
CA MET A 72 3.60 1.89 8.99
C MET A 72 3.53 2.85 10.18
N LYS A 73 2.54 2.71 11.07
CA LYS A 73 2.49 3.51 12.31
C LYS A 73 3.69 3.25 13.21
N ASP A 74 3.98 1.99 13.50
CA ASP A 74 5.14 1.59 14.30
C ASP A 74 6.44 2.15 13.69
N ALA A 75 6.56 2.13 12.36
CA ALA A 75 7.73 2.67 11.68
C ALA A 75 7.86 4.19 11.86
N PHE A 76 6.76 4.96 11.86
CA PHE A 76 6.81 6.39 12.17
C PHE A 76 7.22 6.68 13.61
N GLU A 77 6.85 5.83 14.55
CA GLU A 77 7.26 5.97 15.95
C GLU A 77 8.74 5.62 16.13
N LYS A 78 9.19 4.56 15.46
CA LYS A 78 10.56 4.07 15.56
C LYS A 78 11.57 4.94 14.80
N TYR A 79 11.14 5.56 13.71
CA TYR A 79 11.97 6.39 12.84
C TYR A 79 11.35 7.78 12.65
N PRO A 80 11.30 8.61 13.73
CA PRO A 80 10.61 9.90 13.71
C PRO A 80 11.19 10.90 12.70
N ASP A 81 12.45 10.72 12.31
CA ASP A 81 13.16 11.59 11.35
C ASP A 81 12.98 11.14 9.89
N CYS A 82 12.22 10.08 9.62
CA CYS A 82 11.94 9.69 8.24
C CYS A 82 11.03 10.73 7.59
N GLU A 83 11.23 10.98 6.31
CA GLU A 83 10.37 11.88 5.52
C GLU A 83 9.16 11.16 4.95
N TRP A 84 9.39 9.96 4.43
CA TRP A 84 8.40 9.11 3.83
C TRP A 84 8.58 7.66 4.25
N ILE A 85 7.45 6.96 4.40
CA ILE A 85 7.39 5.51 4.42
C ILE A 85 6.95 5.04 3.03
N PHE A 86 7.62 4.01 2.52
CA PHE A 86 7.17 3.21 1.38
C PHE A 86 6.81 1.81 1.89
N ASN A 87 5.52 1.53 2.03
CA ASN A 87 5.09 0.16 2.26
C ASN A 87 5.05 -0.59 0.94
N THR A 88 5.57 -1.81 0.94
CA THR A 88 5.52 -2.75 -0.18
C THR A 88 5.23 -4.14 0.35
N ASP A 89 4.16 -4.77 -0.16
CA ASP A 89 3.72 -6.08 0.31
C ASP A 89 4.80 -7.14 0.15
N CYS A 90 4.76 -8.13 1.00
CA CYS A 90 5.75 -9.21 1.02
C CYS A 90 5.84 -9.95 -0.33
N ASP A 91 4.73 -10.12 -1.02
CA ASP A 91 4.65 -10.79 -2.33
C ASP A 91 5.05 -9.90 -3.52
N SER A 92 5.43 -8.67 -3.27
CA SER A 92 5.95 -7.74 -4.28
C SER A 92 7.48 -7.83 -4.38
N MET A 93 8.02 -7.52 -5.57
CA MET A 93 9.46 -7.40 -5.81
C MET A 93 9.80 -6.04 -6.42
N ILE A 94 10.91 -5.46 -5.99
CA ILE A 94 11.51 -4.29 -6.65
C ILE A 94 12.28 -4.81 -7.86
N THR A 95 11.80 -4.53 -9.05
CA THR A 95 12.38 -5.05 -10.30
C THR A 95 13.44 -4.12 -10.88
N ASN A 96 13.32 -2.81 -10.67
CA ASN A 96 14.34 -1.85 -11.06
C ASN A 96 15.08 -1.32 -9.84
N MET A 97 16.24 -1.92 -9.59
CA MET A 97 17.10 -1.58 -8.46
C MET A 97 17.80 -0.22 -8.55
N ASP A 98 17.70 0.48 -9.69
CA ASP A 98 18.37 1.78 -9.90
C ASP A 98 17.45 2.97 -9.62
N VAL A 99 16.13 2.76 -9.62
CA VAL A 99 15.16 3.82 -9.33
C VAL A 99 15.17 4.16 -7.85
N LYS A 100 15.33 5.43 -7.52
CA LYS A 100 15.29 5.91 -6.14
C LYS A 100 13.87 6.30 -5.73
N LEU A 101 13.54 6.07 -4.46
CA LEU A 101 12.26 6.47 -3.89
C LEU A 101 12.08 7.99 -3.91
N GLU A 102 13.17 8.75 -3.75
CA GLU A 102 13.18 10.21 -3.85
C GLU A 102 12.76 10.68 -5.24
N ASP A 103 13.20 10.00 -6.30
CA ASP A 103 12.85 10.35 -7.68
C ASP A 103 11.37 10.10 -7.95
N ILE A 104 10.82 8.99 -7.41
CA ILE A 104 9.39 8.70 -7.50
C ILE A 104 8.59 9.80 -6.81
N VAL A 105 8.94 10.16 -5.58
CA VAL A 105 8.25 11.22 -4.84
C VAL A 105 8.39 12.56 -5.57
N LYS A 106 9.59 12.95 -6.00
CA LYS A 106 9.83 14.21 -6.69
C LYS A 106 9.05 14.36 -7.99
N GLN A 107 8.85 13.25 -8.72
CA GLN A 107 8.13 13.27 -9.98
C GLN A 107 6.61 13.27 -9.83
N ASN A 108 6.10 12.72 -8.73
CA ASN A 108 4.67 12.44 -8.59
C ASN A 108 3.99 13.22 -7.46
N ALA A 109 4.69 13.62 -6.41
CA ALA A 109 4.12 14.39 -5.31
C ALA A 109 4.17 15.88 -5.58
N ASP A 110 3.14 16.58 -5.17
CA ASP A 110 3.10 18.03 -5.04
C ASP A 110 3.14 18.45 -3.56
N ARG A 111 3.01 19.76 -3.31
CA ARG A 111 3.10 20.33 -1.96
C ARG A 111 2.10 19.70 -0.98
N ASP A 112 0.89 19.42 -1.47
CA ASP A 112 -0.23 18.98 -0.65
C ASP A 112 -0.37 17.44 -0.64
N THR A 113 0.54 16.72 -1.29
CA THR A 113 0.55 15.28 -1.34
C THR A 113 1.12 14.69 -0.05
N HIS A 114 0.30 13.93 0.66
CA HIS A 114 0.68 13.21 1.88
C HIS A 114 0.61 11.69 1.75
N VAL A 115 -0.10 11.21 0.73
CA VAL A 115 -0.25 9.80 0.40
C VAL A 115 -0.13 9.62 -1.09
N MET A 116 0.57 8.57 -1.55
CA MET A 116 0.57 8.17 -2.96
C MET A 116 0.22 6.69 -3.05
N VAL A 117 -0.76 6.36 -3.88
CA VAL A 117 -1.22 5.00 -4.11
C VAL A 117 -1.34 4.74 -5.61
N PRO A 118 -1.01 3.55 -6.09
CA PRO A 118 -1.31 3.18 -7.46
C PRO A 118 -2.77 2.77 -7.60
N ALA A 119 -3.31 2.93 -8.80
CA ALA A 119 -4.55 2.33 -9.20
C ALA A 119 -4.30 1.29 -10.29
N ASP A 120 -4.97 0.15 -10.17
CA ASP A 120 -4.98 -0.93 -11.15
C ASP A 120 -6.40 -1.17 -11.69
N CYS A 121 -6.61 -2.31 -12.31
CA CYS A 121 -7.90 -2.71 -12.88
C CYS A 121 -9.03 -2.90 -11.86
N ASN A 122 -8.70 -3.07 -10.58
CA ASN A 122 -9.66 -3.24 -9.50
C ASN A 122 -9.88 -1.93 -8.72
N GLY A 123 -9.20 -0.85 -9.11
CA GLY A 123 -9.20 0.43 -8.43
C GLY A 123 -7.89 0.69 -7.69
N ILE A 124 -7.95 1.32 -6.52
CA ILE A 124 -6.76 1.55 -5.71
C ILE A 124 -6.20 0.22 -5.21
N ASN A 125 -4.88 0.06 -5.38
CA ASN A 125 -4.13 -1.07 -4.89
C ASN A 125 -3.06 -0.59 -3.89
N CYS A 126 -3.26 -0.84 -2.61
CA CYS A 126 -2.33 -0.45 -1.55
C CYS A 126 -1.31 -1.53 -1.17
N GLY A 127 -1.08 -2.52 -2.04
CA GLY A 127 0.08 -3.42 -1.93
C GLY A 127 1.40 -2.65 -1.94
N ASN A 128 1.39 -1.49 -2.59
CA ASN A 128 2.47 -0.51 -2.54
C ASN A 128 1.89 0.87 -2.26
N ILE A 129 2.33 1.54 -1.20
CA ILE A 129 1.82 2.85 -0.79
C ILE A 129 2.94 3.70 -0.19
N PHE A 130 2.97 4.99 -0.55
CA PHE A 130 3.79 5.99 0.12
C PHE A 130 2.95 6.80 1.09
N VAL A 131 3.45 6.99 2.30
CA VAL A 131 2.85 7.88 3.31
C VAL A 131 3.91 8.83 3.83
N LYS A 132 3.62 10.13 3.78
CA LYS A 132 4.50 11.17 4.29
C LYS A 132 4.47 11.20 5.82
N ASN A 133 5.63 11.37 6.45
CA ASN A 133 5.73 11.61 7.88
C ASN A 133 5.28 13.04 8.21
N SER A 134 3.98 13.21 8.30
CA SER A 134 3.34 14.47 8.60
C SER A 134 2.10 14.23 9.47
N PRO A 135 1.58 15.26 10.16
CA PRO A 135 0.32 15.12 10.89
C PRO A 135 -0.82 14.55 10.02
N VAL A 136 -0.89 14.98 8.75
CA VAL A 136 -1.91 14.50 7.80
C VAL A 136 -1.69 13.03 7.42
N GLY A 137 -0.46 12.62 7.09
CA GLY A 137 -0.15 11.22 6.77
C GLY A 137 -0.41 10.28 7.95
N LYS A 138 -0.07 10.70 9.17
CA LYS A 138 -0.38 9.95 10.40
C LYS A 138 -1.88 9.85 10.64
N ALA A 139 -2.62 10.95 10.49
CA ALA A 139 -4.07 10.97 10.62
C ALA A 139 -4.76 10.09 9.57
N PHE A 140 -4.20 9.99 8.36
CA PHE A 140 -4.68 9.08 7.33
C PHE A 140 -4.62 7.61 7.80
N LEU A 141 -3.48 7.18 8.35
CA LEU A 141 -3.35 5.83 8.92
C LEU A 141 -4.30 5.60 10.10
N ASP A 142 -4.49 6.59 10.97
CA ASP A 142 -5.43 6.52 12.08
C ASP A 142 -6.87 6.39 11.58
N THR A 143 -7.21 7.08 10.49
CA THR A 143 -8.55 6.98 9.87
C THR A 143 -8.79 5.57 9.30
N ILE A 144 -7.78 4.97 8.65
CA ILE A 144 -7.89 3.59 8.15
C ILE A 144 -8.12 2.64 9.32
N ILE A 145 -7.36 2.77 10.40
CA ILE A 145 -7.51 1.94 11.60
C ILE A 145 -8.90 2.08 12.21
N ALA A 146 -9.41 3.31 12.33
CA ALA A 146 -10.74 3.57 12.86
C ALA A 146 -11.86 3.01 11.97
N GLY A 147 -11.66 3.01 10.65
CA GLY A 147 -12.61 2.48 9.67
C GLY A 147 -12.60 0.95 9.55
N MET A 148 -11.54 0.28 10.00
CA MET A 148 -11.38 -1.16 9.85
C MET A 148 -12.60 -1.99 10.29
N PRO A 149 -13.29 -1.72 11.43
CA PRO A 149 -14.43 -2.52 11.85
C PRO A 149 -15.58 -2.53 10.84
N LEU A 150 -15.71 -1.47 10.04
CA LEU A 150 -16.76 -1.34 9.03
C LEU A 150 -16.43 -2.11 7.75
N TYR A 151 -15.14 -2.23 7.41
CA TYR A 151 -14.65 -2.80 6.15
C TYR A 151 -14.05 -4.20 6.29
N ARG A 152 -13.94 -4.75 7.49
CA ARG A 152 -13.26 -6.02 7.74
C ARG A 152 -13.80 -7.23 6.97
N ASN A 153 -15.07 -7.21 6.60
CA ASN A 153 -15.74 -8.28 5.86
C ASN A 153 -15.89 -7.98 4.36
N TRP A 154 -15.36 -6.85 3.88
CA TRP A 154 -15.42 -6.50 2.47
C TRP A 154 -14.36 -7.26 1.69
N TYR A 155 -14.68 -7.60 0.43
CA TYR A 155 -13.80 -8.40 -0.43
C TYR A 155 -12.40 -7.81 -0.60
N MET A 156 -12.30 -6.48 -0.70
CA MET A 156 -11.04 -5.77 -0.93
C MET A 156 -10.42 -5.19 0.35
N PHE A 157 -10.97 -5.48 1.53
CA PHE A 157 -10.46 -5.08 2.84
C PHE A 157 -9.97 -3.61 2.92
N GLU A 158 -8.70 -3.41 3.26
CA GLU A 158 -8.09 -2.08 3.39
C GLU A 158 -8.04 -1.33 2.05
N ASN A 159 -7.92 -2.02 0.93
CA ASN A 159 -7.96 -1.40 -0.40
C ASN A 159 -9.30 -0.67 -0.61
N GLN A 160 -10.42 -1.30 -0.23
CA GLN A 160 -11.74 -0.70 -0.38
C GLN A 160 -11.88 0.55 0.50
N LEU A 161 -11.47 0.48 1.75
CA LEU A 161 -11.53 1.63 2.63
C LEU A 161 -10.65 2.79 2.11
N ILE A 162 -9.43 2.50 1.66
CA ILE A 162 -8.53 3.52 1.12
C ILE A 162 -9.12 4.12 -0.16
N GLN A 163 -9.75 3.30 -1.02
CA GLN A 163 -10.44 3.78 -2.20
C GLN A 163 -11.58 4.73 -1.85
N ASP A 164 -12.42 4.35 -0.90
CA ASP A 164 -13.55 5.18 -0.47
C ASP A 164 -13.09 6.49 0.19
N LEU A 165 -12.01 6.45 0.95
CA LEU A 165 -11.41 7.64 1.52
C LEU A 165 -10.85 8.58 0.46
N CYS A 166 -10.15 8.05 -0.54
CA CYS A 166 -9.47 8.86 -1.56
C CYS A 166 -10.38 9.27 -2.72
N VAL A 167 -11.33 8.42 -3.11
CA VAL A 167 -12.16 8.62 -4.31
C VAL A 167 -13.66 8.83 -3.97
N GLY A 168 -14.12 8.29 -2.85
CA GLY A 168 -15.50 8.46 -2.40
C GLY A 168 -16.53 7.60 -3.15
N THR A 169 -16.15 6.46 -3.70
CA THR A 169 -17.00 5.67 -4.62
C THR A 169 -18.14 4.92 -3.96
N HIS A 170 -18.04 4.55 -2.68
CA HIS A 170 -19.10 3.82 -1.96
C HIS A 170 -19.90 4.65 -0.99
N LEU A 171 -19.35 5.77 -0.55
CA LEU A 171 -20.02 6.63 0.43
C LEU A 171 -21.03 7.58 -0.22
N THR A 172 -21.06 7.66 -1.56
CA THR A 172 -22.02 8.47 -2.28
C THR A 172 -22.44 7.74 -3.56
N GLU A 173 -23.71 7.41 -3.70
CA GLU A 173 -24.32 6.94 -4.95
C GLU A 173 -24.13 7.92 -6.13
N GLN A 174 -23.67 9.12 -5.85
CA GLN A 174 -23.50 10.21 -6.83
C GLN A 174 -22.06 10.43 -7.29
N GLY A 175 -21.13 9.51 -6.95
CA GLY A 175 -19.77 9.54 -7.47
C GLY A 175 -19.07 10.87 -7.25
N VAL A 176 -18.52 11.07 -6.06
CA VAL A 176 -17.59 12.17 -5.83
C VAL A 176 -16.30 11.78 -6.56
N GLY A 177 -16.00 12.44 -7.65
CA GLY A 177 -14.80 12.17 -8.42
C GLY A 177 -13.50 12.38 -7.61
N PRO A 178 -12.34 12.02 -8.18
CA PRO A 178 -11.04 12.22 -7.53
C PRO A 178 -10.90 13.65 -7.00
N GLY A 179 -10.53 13.78 -5.71
CA GLY A 179 -10.42 15.07 -5.05
C GLY A 179 -11.69 15.60 -4.40
N GLY A 180 -12.84 14.90 -4.56
CA GLY A 180 -14.12 15.29 -3.93
C GLY A 180 -14.20 14.99 -2.43
N THR A 181 -13.36 14.09 -1.92
CA THR A 181 -13.25 13.80 -0.49
C THR A 181 -12.14 14.64 0.16
N LEU A 182 -12.19 14.76 1.48
CA LEU A 182 -11.12 15.41 2.24
C LEU A 182 -9.77 14.73 1.96
N TRP A 183 -9.74 13.40 2.00
CA TRP A 183 -8.53 12.60 1.76
C TRP A 183 -8.10 12.60 0.30
N GLY A 184 -9.02 12.71 -0.64
CA GLY A 184 -8.72 12.83 -2.07
C GLY A 184 -7.92 14.07 -2.44
N ARG A 185 -7.92 15.10 -1.59
CA ARG A 185 -7.10 16.32 -1.81
C ARG A 185 -5.64 16.12 -1.43
N VAL A 186 -5.34 15.17 -0.54
CA VAL A 186 -3.99 14.90 -0.02
C VAL A 186 -3.45 13.55 -0.48
N CYS A 187 -4.28 12.76 -1.16
CA CYS A 187 -3.94 11.48 -1.76
C CYS A 187 -3.72 11.63 -3.27
N LYS A 188 -2.54 11.26 -3.74
CA LYS A 188 -2.21 11.22 -5.16
C LYS A 188 -2.37 9.80 -5.68
N ILE A 189 -3.29 9.62 -6.62
CA ILE A 189 -3.43 8.37 -7.36
C ILE A 189 -2.46 8.44 -8.53
N ILE A 190 -1.58 7.47 -8.65
CA ILE A 190 -0.54 7.44 -9.67
C ILE A 190 -0.64 6.18 -10.52
N SER A 191 -0.01 6.23 -11.68
CA SER A 191 -0.01 5.09 -12.60
C SER A 191 0.62 3.86 -11.93
N GLN A 192 -0.03 2.72 -12.06
CA GLN A 192 0.47 1.42 -11.65
C GLN A 192 1.90 1.12 -12.16
N ARG A 193 2.27 1.63 -13.31
CA ARG A 193 3.61 1.47 -13.87
C ARG A 193 4.73 2.00 -12.99
N VAL A 194 4.44 2.97 -12.15
CA VAL A 194 5.47 3.66 -11.38
C VAL A 194 6.02 2.74 -10.29
N PHE A 195 5.15 2.05 -9.55
CA PHE A 195 5.60 1.18 -8.46
C PHE A 195 4.65 0.02 -8.09
N ASN A 196 3.78 -0.43 -8.99
CA ASN A 196 2.89 -1.58 -8.72
C ASN A 196 2.57 -2.37 -10.01
N SER A 197 3.55 -2.52 -10.89
CA SER A 197 3.34 -3.18 -12.18
C SER A 197 3.15 -4.68 -12.04
N TYR A 198 2.25 -5.26 -12.83
CA TYR A 198 2.05 -6.70 -12.95
C TYR A 198 2.74 -7.25 -14.22
N ASN A 199 3.09 -8.53 -14.20
CA ASN A 199 3.45 -9.25 -15.40
C ASN A 199 2.18 -9.66 -16.16
N TYR A 200 1.60 -8.72 -16.91
CA TYR A 200 0.34 -8.93 -17.64
C TYR A 200 0.41 -10.05 -18.68
N LYS A 201 1.60 -10.42 -19.18
CA LYS A 201 1.75 -11.51 -20.16
C LYS A 201 1.35 -12.87 -19.59
N GLU A 202 1.42 -13.01 -18.28
CA GLU A 202 1.07 -14.24 -17.57
C GLU A 202 -0.37 -14.24 -17.04
N LEU A 203 -1.09 -13.12 -17.21
CA LEU A 203 -2.48 -12.96 -16.79
C LEU A 203 -3.41 -12.99 -18.01
N PRO A 204 -3.87 -14.19 -18.47
CA PRO A 204 -4.69 -14.32 -19.68
C PRO A 204 -5.95 -13.46 -19.66
N LEU A 205 -6.53 -13.27 -18.48
CA LEU A 205 -7.75 -12.45 -18.26
C LEU A 205 -7.56 -10.97 -18.55
N LEU A 206 -6.31 -10.48 -18.58
CA LEU A 206 -6.01 -9.09 -18.88
C LEU A 206 -5.77 -8.83 -20.36
N LYS A 207 -5.55 -9.88 -21.17
CA LYS A 207 -5.25 -9.75 -22.60
C LYS A 207 -6.43 -9.24 -23.42
N ASP A 208 -7.65 -9.49 -22.99
CA ASP A 208 -8.87 -9.23 -23.76
C ASP A 208 -9.57 -7.94 -23.37
N ARG A 209 -8.97 -7.11 -22.52
CA ARG A 209 -9.56 -5.87 -22.07
C ARG A 209 -8.71 -4.67 -22.48
N GLU A 210 -9.04 -4.04 -23.61
CA GLU A 210 -8.38 -2.83 -24.11
C GLU A 210 -8.33 -1.70 -23.07
N SER A 211 -9.38 -1.58 -22.23
CA SER A 211 -9.42 -0.62 -21.12
C SER A 211 -8.33 -0.85 -20.06
N TYR A 212 -7.79 -2.04 -19.98
CA TYR A 212 -6.69 -2.35 -19.07
C TYR A 212 -5.33 -1.91 -19.61
N SER A 213 -5.15 -1.86 -20.94
CA SER A 213 -3.91 -1.37 -21.51
C SER A 213 -3.68 0.09 -21.18
N ASP A 214 -4.75 0.88 -21.03
CA ASP A 214 -4.67 2.29 -20.65
C ASP A 214 -4.43 2.47 -19.15
N ILE A 215 -5.06 1.66 -18.32
CA ILE A 215 -4.88 1.66 -16.86
C ILE A 215 -3.52 1.08 -16.48
N LEU A 216 -3.14 -0.05 -17.05
CA LEU A 216 -1.81 -0.65 -16.89
C LEU A 216 -0.73 0.14 -17.61
N GLY A 217 -1.15 1.18 -18.30
CA GLY A 217 -0.35 2.06 -19.08
C GLY A 217 0.45 1.29 -20.11
N ASN A 218 0.03 1.42 -21.37
CA ASN A 218 0.71 1.01 -22.60
C ASN A 218 1.72 -0.13 -22.43
N ASN A 219 1.22 -1.33 -22.48
CA ASN A 219 2.00 -2.51 -22.82
C ASN A 219 2.99 -3.02 -21.81
N GLY A 220 2.81 -2.72 -20.52
CA GLY A 220 3.60 -3.38 -19.47
C GLY A 220 5.09 -3.44 -19.81
N GLN A 221 5.63 -2.43 -20.43
CA GLN A 221 7.07 -2.34 -20.60
C GLN A 221 7.68 -1.99 -19.27
N TRP A 222 8.19 -3.00 -18.64
CA TRP A 222 9.12 -2.87 -17.55
C TRP A 222 10.35 -2.14 -18.09
N LYS A 223 10.54 -0.92 -17.67
CA LYS A 223 11.81 -0.22 -17.89
C LYS A 223 12.67 -0.37 -16.67
#